data_ff1a8f0dc2639a70e43577a3f1ac782e
#
_entry.id   ff1a8f0dc2639a70e43577a3f1ac782e
#
_cell.length_a   1.000
_cell.length_b   1.000
_cell.length_c   1.000
_cell.angle_alpha   90.00
_cell.angle_beta   90.00
_cell.angle_gamma   90.00
#
_symmetry.space_group_name_H-M   'P 1'
#
loop_
_entity.id
_entity.type
_entity.pdbx_description
1 polymer ?
#
loop_
_entity_poly.entity_id
_entity_poly.type
_entity_poly.pdbx_seq_one_letter_code
_entity_poly.pdbx_strand_id
1 'polypeptide(L)'
;MLRIGLLAAILCSSAYAAEPSPFDEAFQALYNFQFQASHQAMDRYIAAHPQEPLPYAVRASVYLFYELDRLGILESEFLIDDKRIARRERPPQPDLRIRTQFIKALDDAQSRAEVMLKSDPNDKAALFALCIAQGVTTDYMAFVEKHQFRSLSPAERSNSYAQRLLRLDPGYYDAYLTAGLSEYLVGSLPFFIRWFVHFDNVNGNKEKGVRNLETVARDGHYLKPFGKILLGIVDLREKKYREAQKLLAGLTHDYPENPLFRKELGKLNAKLGDSGN
;
A
#
# COMPACT_ATOMS: atom_id res chain seq x y z
N MET A 1 28.14 17.26 -65.99
CA MET A 1 27.37 16.20 -65.31
C MET A 1 27.81 16.16 -63.84
N LEU A 2 27.02 16.81 -62.99
CA LEU A 2 27.34 16.97 -61.56
C LEU A 2 26.50 15.92 -60.77
N ARG A 3 27.14 14.96 -60.10
CA ARG A 3 26.48 13.98 -59.26
C ARG A 3 26.48 14.54 -57.88
N ILE A 4 25.29 14.92 -57.40
CA ILE A 4 25.00 15.30 -56.00
C ILE A 4 24.77 14.00 -55.24
N GLY A 5 25.71 13.65 -54.36
CA GLY A 5 25.53 12.55 -53.39
C GLY A 5 24.72 13.03 -52.17
N LEU A 6 23.54 12.45 -51.96
CA LEU A 6 22.68 12.70 -50.80
C LEU A 6 23.19 11.84 -49.65
N LEU A 7 23.85 12.44 -48.65
CA LEU A 7 24.19 11.78 -47.37
C LEU A 7 22.91 11.80 -46.47
N ALA A 8 22.24 10.66 -46.33
CA ALA A 8 21.18 10.47 -45.36
C ALA A 8 21.83 10.24 -44.00
N ALA A 9 21.82 11.23 -43.14
CA ALA A 9 22.18 11.09 -41.72
C ALA A 9 21.04 10.37 -40.99
N ILE A 10 21.23 9.09 -40.67
CA ILE A 10 20.33 8.33 -39.81
C ILE A 10 20.57 8.81 -38.36
N LEU A 11 19.72 9.70 -37.87
CA LEU A 11 19.64 10.03 -36.45
C LEU A 11 19.02 8.84 -35.70
N CYS A 12 19.86 7.95 -35.17
CA CYS A 12 19.44 7.00 -34.15
C CYS A 12 19.09 7.77 -32.89
N SER A 13 17.82 8.14 -32.74
CA SER A 13 17.26 8.56 -31.44
C SER A 13 17.25 7.35 -30.54
N SER A 14 18.30 7.15 -29.75
CA SER A 14 18.26 6.26 -28.60
C SER A 14 17.19 6.82 -27.65
N ALA A 15 16.04 6.18 -27.59
CA ALA A 15 15.10 6.42 -26.53
C ALA A 15 15.80 5.99 -25.22
N TYR A 16 16.39 6.96 -24.54
CA TYR A 16 16.80 6.77 -23.14
C TYR A 16 15.50 6.52 -22.36
N ALA A 17 15.27 5.27 -21.98
CA ALA A 17 14.30 4.98 -20.95
C ALA A 17 14.73 5.81 -19.73
N ALA A 18 13.86 6.68 -19.25
CA ALA A 18 14.14 7.45 -18.04
C ALA A 18 14.48 6.46 -16.92
N GLU A 19 15.59 6.69 -16.22
CA GLU A 19 15.93 5.87 -15.06
C GLU A 19 14.75 5.94 -14.06
N PRO A 20 14.36 4.79 -13.47
CA PRO A 20 13.28 4.76 -12.50
C PRO A 20 13.59 5.74 -11.36
N SER A 21 12.58 6.47 -10.92
CA SER A 21 12.75 7.38 -9.78
C SER A 21 13.16 6.59 -8.53
N PRO A 22 13.90 7.20 -7.57
CA PRO A 22 14.19 6.52 -6.31
C PRO A 22 12.94 6.06 -5.55
N PHE A 23 11.79 6.69 -5.78
CA PHE A 23 10.51 6.21 -5.28
C PHE A 23 10.06 4.92 -5.95
N ASP A 24 10.16 4.84 -7.28
CA ASP A 24 9.81 3.63 -8.03
C ASP A 24 10.72 2.47 -7.61
N GLU A 25 12.03 2.74 -7.45
CA GLU A 25 12.99 1.75 -6.93
C GLU A 25 12.60 1.29 -5.51
N ALA A 26 12.23 2.21 -4.62
CA ALA A 26 11.87 1.86 -3.25
C ALA A 26 10.60 1.01 -3.18
N PHE A 27 9.58 1.33 -3.95
CA PHE A 27 8.35 0.55 -4.01
C PHE A 27 8.57 -0.81 -4.68
N GLN A 28 9.34 -0.87 -5.77
CA GLN A 28 9.72 -2.12 -6.40
C GLN A 28 10.46 -3.06 -5.44
N ALA A 29 11.43 -2.52 -4.69
CA ALA A 29 12.16 -3.26 -3.67
C ALA A 29 11.24 -3.70 -2.52
N LEU A 30 10.34 -2.83 -2.05
CA LEU A 30 9.39 -3.15 -1.00
C LEU A 30 8.48 -4.31 -1.39
N TYR A 31 7.91 -4.29 -2.60
CA TYR A 31 7.03 -5.36 -3.09
C TYR A 31 7.77 -6.67 -3.37
N ASN A 32 9.09 -6.63 -3.56
CA ASN A 32 9.97 -7.81 -3.62
C ASN A 32 10.50 -8.27 -2.24
N PHE A 33 10.09 -7.64 -1.14
CA PHE A 33 10.61 -7.88 0.23
C PHE A 33 12.10 -7.59 0.40
N GLN A 34 12.65 -6.75 -0.46
CA GLN A 34 14.01 -6.25 -0.39
C GLN A 34 14.07 -4.99 0.50
N PHE A 35 13.68 -5.13 1.76
CA PHE A 35 13.48 -4.00 2.70
C PHE A 35 14.71 -3.09 2.83
N GLN A 36 15.92 -3.67 2.84
CA GLN A 36 17.14 -2.87 2.91
C GLN A 36 17.37 -2.04 1.65
N ALA A 37 17.13 -2.59 0.46
CA ALA A 37 17.24 -1.86 -0.80
C ALA A 37 16.22 -0.71 -0.88
N SER A 38 14.98 -0.95 -0.40
CA SER A 38 13.97 0.08 -0.29
C SER A 38 14.40 1.23 0.63
N HIS A 39 14.98 0.93 1.80
CA HIS A 39 15.53 1.97 2.69
C HIS A 39 16.67 2.75 2.03
N GLN A 40 17.59 2.08 1.33
CA GLN A 40 18.71 2.74 0.63
C GLN A 40 18.22 3.68 -0.49
N ALA A 41 17.18 3.30 -1.24
CA ALA A 41 16.56 4.18 -2.22
C ALA A 41 15.97 5.43 -1.55
N MET A 42 15.29 5.28 -0.43
CA MET A 42 14.76 6.41 0.34
C MET A 42 15.88 7.26 0.96
N ASP A 43 17.00 6.68 1.39
CA ASP A 43 18.15 7.44 1.89
C ASP A 43 18.72 8.36 0.82
N ARG A 44 18.89 7.84 -0.42
CA ARG A 44 19.35 8.66 -1.57
C ARG A 44 18.39 9.81 -1.86
N TYR A 45 17.09 9.51 -1.88
CA TYR A 45 16.08 10.54 -2.16
C TYR A 45 16.03 11.61 -1.08
N ILE A 46 16.00 11.21 0.20
CA ILE A 46 15.98 12.13 1.35
C ILE A 46 17.21 13.03 1.41
N ALA A 47 18.39 12.51 1.03
CA ALA A 47 19.61 13.30 0.98
C ALA A 47 19.48 14.48 -0.01
N ALA A 48 18.77 14.29 -1.12
CA ALA A 48 18.51 15.34 -2.11
C ALA A 48 17.29 16.22 -1.74
N HIS A 49 16.28 15.63 -1.08
CA HIS A 49 14.98 16.25 -0.81
C HIS A 49 14.57 16.14 0.67
N PRO A 50 15.35 16.67 1.63
CA PRO A 50 15.15 16.42 3.07
C PRO A 50 13.87 17.04 3.65
N GLN A 51 13.22 17.95 2.93
CA GLN A 51 12.00 18.61 3.38
C GLN A 51 10.71 17.93 2.88
N GLU A 52 10.81 17.03 1.94
CA GLU A 52 9.65 16.33 1.41
C GLU A 52 9.14 15.27 2.40
N PRO A 53 7.82 15.23 2.72
CA PRO A 53 7.27 14.32 3.73
C PRO A 53 7.12 12.87 3.22
N LEU A 54 6.84 12.69 1.92
CA LEU A 54 6.48 11.40 1.35
C LEU A 54 7.56 10.33 1.52
N PRO A 55 8.87 10.59 1.32
CA PRO A 55 9.89 9.56 1.50
C PRO A 55 9.98 9.03 2.93
N TYR A 56 9.65 9.84 3.92
CA TYR A 56 9.61 9.41 5.33
C TYR A 56 8.38 8.54 5.60
N ALA A 57 7.22 8.85 5.01
CA ALA A 57 6.03 8.01 5.09
C ALA A 57 6.25 6.64 4.42
N VAL A 58 6.93 6.61 3.26
CA VAL A 58 7.34 5.36 2.59
C VAL A 58 8.33 4.57 3.45
N ARG A 59 9.31 5.23 4.07
CA ARG A 59 10.23 4.58 5.02
C ARG A 59 9.49 3.93 6.20
N ALA A 60 8.48 4.61 6.76
CA ALA A 60 7.62 4.02 7.78
C ALA A 60 6.88 2.78 7.27
N SER A 61 6.37 2.82 6.02
CA SER A 61 5.75 1.64 5.39
C SER A 61 6.72 0.46 5.30
N VAL A 62 7.99 0.69 4.94
CA VAL A 62 9.01 -0.38 4.86
C VAL A 62 9.26 -1.02 6.24
N TYR A 63 9.36 -0.23 7.31
CA TYR A 63 9.48 -0.78 8.68
C TYR A 63 8.25 -1.58 9.09
N LEU A 64 7.05 -1.10 8.75
CA LEU A 64 5.81 -1.83 9.03
C LEU A 64 5.80 -3.18 8.32
N PHE A 65 6.05 -3.22 7.00
CA PHE A 65 5.99 -4.47 6.23
C PHE A 65 7.07 -5.46 6.66
N TYR A 66 8.28 -4.99 6.99
CA TYR A 66 9.31 -5.82 7.61
C TYR A 66 8.82 -6.47 8.91
N GLU A 67 8.19 -5.69 9.78
CA GLU A 67 7.70 -6.19 11.07
C GLU A 67 6.53 -7.16 10.90
N LEU A 68 5.59 -6.87 9.99
CA LEU A 68 4.48 -7.76 9.68
C LEU A 68 4.94 -9.09 9.08
N ASP A 69 5.97 -9.06 8.21
CA ASP A 69 6.58 -10.27 7.65
C ASP A 69 7.26 -11.08 8.75
N ARG A 70 8.12 -10.46 9.56
CA ARG A 70 8.79 -11.09 10.71
C ARG A 70 7.79 -11.74 11.68
N LEU A 71 6.63 -11.13 11.85
CA LEU A 71 5.56 -11.62 12.70
C LEU A 71 4.65 -12.66 12.01
N GLY A 72 4.83 -12.94 10.71
CA GLY A 72 4.00 -13.86 9.95
C GLY A 72 2.54 -13.40 9.80
N ILE A 73 2.30 -12.08 9.79
CA ILE A 73 0.95 -11.49 9.70
C ILE A 73 0.50 -11.34 8.25
N LEU A 74 1.44 -11.28 7.31
CA LEU A 74 1.13 -11.07 5.88
C LEU A 74 0.58 -12.30 5.17
N GLU A 75 0.57 -13.47 5.83
CA GLU A 75 0.01 -14.69 5.24
C GLU A 75 -1.52 -14.57 5.07
N SER A 76 -2.05 -15.04 3.93
CA SER A 76 -3.48 -14.94 3.63
C SER A 76 -4.37 -15.59 4.69
N GLU A 77 -3.94 -16.71 5.26
CA GLU A 77 -4.66 -17.42 6.34
C GLU A 77 -4.91 -16.55 7.58
N PHE A 78 -4.00 -15.59 7.83
CA PHE A 78 -4.20 -14.62 8.91
C PHE A 78 -5.20 -13.55 8.50
N LEU A 79 -5.11 -13.04 7.27
CA LEU A 79 -5.89 -11.88 6.81
C LEU A 79 -7.34 -12.22 6.40
N ILE A 80 -7.63 -13.50 6.08
CA ILE A 80 -8.98 -13.94 5.71
C ILE A 80 -9.84 -14.42 6.88
N ASP A 81 -9.25 -14.70 8.04
CA ASP A 81 -9.96 -15.23 9.23
C ASP A 81 -9.99 -14.20 10.37
N ASP A 82 -11.12 -13.53 10.53
CA ASP A 82 -11.32 -12.53 11.59
C ASP A 82 -11.09 -13.10 13.01
N LYS A 83 -11.32 -14.42 13.19
CA LYS A 83 -11.05 -15.08 14.48
C LYS A 83 -9.55 -15.21 14.73
N ARG A 84 -8.75 -15.45 13.70
CA ARG A 84 -7.28 -15.47 13.80
C ARG A 84 -6.71 -14.08 14.09
N ILE A 85 -7.27 -13.06 13.46
CA ILE A 85 -6.91 -11.65 13.75
C ILE A 85 -7.17 -11.34 15.23
N ALA A 86 -8.30 -11.79 15.76
CA ALA A 86 -8.72 -11.53 17.15
C ALA A 86 -8.02 -12.42 18.20
N ARG A 87 -7.72 -13.70 17.87
CA ARG A 87 -7.34 -14.74 18.84
C ARG A 87 -5.85 -14.98 19.01
N ARG A 88 -4.95 -14.22 18.38
CA ARG A 88 -3.51 -14.48 18.52
C ARG A 88 -3.09 -14.30 19.99
N GLU A 89 -3.12 -15.39 20.74
CA GLU A 89 -2.99 -15.41 22.21
C GLU A 89 -1.61 -14.93 22.70
N ARG A 90 -0.56 -15.06 21.88
CA ARG A 90 0.79 -14.55 22.17
C ARG A 90 1.48 -14.13 20.86
N PRO A 91 1.26 -12.90 20.40
CA PRO A 91 2.07 -12.41 19.28
C PRO A 91 3.54 -12.38 19.71
N PRO A 92 4.47 -12.67 18.81
CA PRO A 92 5.88 -12.35 19.06
C PRO A 92 5.98 -10.87 19.45
N GLN A 93 6.90 -10.57 20.38
CA GLN A 93 7.11 -9.18 20.83
C GLN A 93 7.58 -8.33 19.64
N PRO A 94 7.06 -7.09 19.49
CA PRO A 94 7.56 -6.15 18.51
C PRO A 94 9.06 -5.89 18.71
N ASP A 95 9.81 -5.79 17.62
CA ASP A 95 11.21 -5.37 17.72
C ASP A 95 11.27 -3.88 18.10
N LEU A 96 11.79 -3.60 19.30
CA LEU A 96 11.85 -2.23 19.83
C LEU A 96 12.70 -1.29 18.98
N ARG A 97 13.72 -1.80 18.28
CA ARG A 97 14.56 -0.99 17.39
C ARG A 97 13.76 -0.60 16.14
N ILE A 98 13.07 -1.56 15.53
CA ILE A 98 12.20 -1.32 14.39
C ILE A 98 11.08 -0.36 14.77
N ARG A 99 10.44 -0.56 15.93
CA ARG A 99 9.42 0.35 16.45
C ARG A 99 9.93 1.79 16.59
N THR A 100 11.13 1.96 17.15
CA THR A 100 11.74 3.29 17.31
C THR A 100 11.98 3.96 15.95
N GLN A 101 12.50 3.24 14.97
CA GLN A 101 12.73 3.77 13.62
C GLN A 101 11.41 4.07 12.89
N PHE A 102 10.41 3.21 13.05
CA PHE A 102 9.06 3.42 12.52
C PHE A 102 8.45 4.73 13.04
N ILE A 103 8.44 4.91 14.37
CA ILE A 103 7.90 6.13 15.00
C ILE A 103 8.66 7.35 14.51
N LYS A 104 10.00 7.30 14.49
CA LYS A 104 10.82 8.41 14.00
C LYS A 104 10.47 8.77 12.56
N ALA A 105 10.29 7.79 11.68
CA ALA A 105 9.91 8.04 10.29
C ALA A 105 8.52 8.68 10.17
N LEU A 106 7.56 8.29 11.02
CA LEU A 106 6.23 8.91 11.07
C LEU A 106 6.29 10.36 11.53
N ASP A 107 7.06 10.65 12.60
CA ASP A 107 7.23 12.01 13.13
C ASP A 107 7.90 12.92 12.10
N ASP A 108 8.90 12.39 11.39
CA ASP A 108 9.59 13.06 10.30
C ASP A 108 8.65 13.36 9.11
N ALA A 109 7.77 12.43 8.75
CA ALA A 109 6.76 12.63 7.70
C ALA A 109 5.73 13.68 8.13
N GLN A 110 5.17 13.55 9.32
CA GLN A 110 4.12 14.41 9.83
C GLN A 110 4.60 15.86 9.96
N SER A 111 5.75 16.08 10.61
CA SER A 111 6.27 17.44 10.83
C SER A 111 6.52 18.20 9.53
N ARG A 112 7.06 17.53 8.51
CA ARG A 112 7.29 18.13 7.18
C ARG A 112 6.00 18.42 6.44
N ALA A 113 5.07 17.48 6.46
CA ALA A 113 3.76 17.67 5.83
C ALA A 113 2.98 18.82 6.48
N GLU A 114 3.03 18.95 7.80
CA GLU A 114 2.39 20.06 8.51
C GLU A 114 3.00 21.42 8.13
N VAL A 115 4.32 21.50 7.93
CA VAL A 115 4.98 22.72 7.44
C VAL A 115 4.49 23.07 6.03
N MET A 116 4.42 22.09 5.13
CA MET A 116 3.94 22.31 3.76
C MET A 116 2.47 22.75 3.76
N LEU A 117 1.62 22.11 4.55
CA LEU A 117 0.18 22.44 4.63
C LEU A 117 -0.11 23.80 5.30
N LYS A 118 0.82 24.34 6.10
CA LYS A 118 0.72 25.72 6.58
C LYS A 118 0.93 26.73 5.45
N SER A 119 1.78 26.42 4.49
CA SER A 119 2.06 27.27 3.33
C SER A 119 1.03 27.10 2.21
N ASP A 120 0.71 25.86 1.89
CA ASP A 120 -0.37 25.50 0.96
C ASP A 120 -1.26 24.40 1.57
N PRO A 121 -2.43 24.78 2.12
CA PRO A 121 -3.37 23.80 2.68
C PRO A 121 -3.79 22.69 1.70
N ASN A 122 -3.66 22.88 0.40
CA ASN A 122 -4.07 21.94 -0.64
C ASN A 122 -2.88 21.21 -1.29
N ASP A 123 -1.70 21.26 -0.68
CA ASP A 123 -0.52 20.53 -1.16
C ASP A 123 -0.81 19.02 -1.22
N LYS A 124 -0.87 18.48 -2.44
CA LYS A 124 -1.24 17.08 -2.68
C LYS A 124 -0.20 16.09 -2.17
N ALA A 125 1.09 16.45 -2.23
CA ALA A 125 2.17 15.57 -1.76
C ALA A 125 2.15 15.45 -0.23
N ALA A 126 1.92 16.56 0.48
CA ALA A 126 1.77 16.57 1.93
C ALA A 126 0.52 15.79 2.39
N LEU A 127 -0.63 15.98 1.71
CA LEU A 127 -1.85 15.24 2.00
C LEU A 127 -1.67 13.74 1.78
N PHE A 128 -0.99 13.33 0.71
CA PHE A 128 -0.73 11.91 0.43
C PHE A 128 0.24 11.31 1.44
N ALA A 129 1.30 12.03 1.80
CA ALA A 129 2.23 11.59 2.85
C ALA A 129 1.52 11.34 4.18
N LEU A 130 0.62 12.25 4.60
CA LEU A 130 -0.19 12.08 5.81
C LEU A 130 -1.19 10.92 5.68
N CYS A 131 -1.80 10.75 4.50
CA CYS A 131 -2.68 9.61 4.24
C CYS A 131 -1.94 8.30 4.47
N ILE A 132 -0.73 8.12 3.88
CA ILE A 132 0.09 6.93 4.09
C ILE A 132 0.52 6.81 5.56
N ALA A 133 1.07 7.87 6.17
CA ALA A 133 1.56 7.84 7.54
C ALA A 133 0.49 7.42 8.54
N GLN A 134 -0.74 7.94 8.41
CA GLN A 134 -1.86 7.55 9.26
C GLN A 134 -2.37 6.13 8.95
N GLY A 135 -2.34 5.71 7.68
CA GLY A 135 -2.69 4.35 7.28
C GLY A 135 -1.75 3.32 7.91
N VAL A 136 -0.44 3.49 7.77
CA VAL A 136 0.54 2.55 8.37
C VAL A 136 0.56 2.62 9.89
N THR A 137 0.23 3.76 10.50
CA THR A 137 0.00 3.87 11.96
C THR A 137 -1.19 3.01 12.39
N THR A 138 -2.27 3.04 11.62
CA THR A 138 -3.45 2.21 11.83
C THR A 138 -3.08 0.73 11.84
N ASP A 139 -2.36 0.29 10.82
CA ASP A 139 -1.96 -1.10 10.65
C ASP A 139 -0.99 -1.56 11.75
N TYR A 140 -0.03 -0.72 12.13
CA TYR A 140 0.89 -1.02 13.23
C TYR A 140 0.13 -1.19 14.55
N MET A 141 -0.75 -0.26 14.89
CA MET A 141 -1.58 -0.35 16.09
C MET A 141 -2.50 -1.57 16.09
N ALA A 142 -3.16 -1.85 14.97
CA ALA A 142 -4.11 -2.95 14.87
C ALA A 142 -3.44 -4.33 14.87
N PHE A 143 -2.36 -4.50 14.10
CA PHE A 143 -1.77 -5.81 13.84
C PHE A 143 -0.55 -6.11 14.71
N VAL A 144 0.27 -5.12 15.02
CA VAL A 144 1.50 -5.29 15.80
C VAL A 144 1.24 -5.08 17.30
N GLU A 145 0.63 -3.92 17.67
CA GLU A 145 0.36 -3.59 19.07
C GLU A 145 -0.95 -4.18 19.60
N LYS A 146 -1.82 -4.70 18.72
CA LYS A 146 -3.15 -5.26 19.08
C LYS A 146 -4.12 -4.26 19.72
N HIS A 147 -3.95 -2.98 19.40
CA HIS A 147 -4.77 -1.89 19.90
C HIS A 147 -5.88 -1.51 18.90
N GLN A 148 -6.79 -2.45 18.54
CA GLN A 148 -7.79 -2.25 17.50
C GLN A 148 -8.66 -1.00 17.70
N PHE A 149 -9.13 -0.72 18.92
CA PHE A 149 -9.92 0.49 19.16
C PHE A 149 -9.12 1.78 19.03
N ARG A 150 -7.83 1.77 19.41
CA ARG A 150 -6.95 2.94 19.28
C ARG A 150 -6.55 3.20 17.84
N SER A 151 -6.57 2.18 16.99
CA SER A 151 -6.27 2.30 15.56
C SER A 151 -7.38 3.00 14.75
N LEU A 152 -8.59 3.15 15.31
CA LEU A 152 -9.70 3.81 14.61
C LEU A 152 -9.42 5.29 14.34
N SER A 153 -8.82 6.01 15.28
CA SER A 153 -8.52 7.45 15.10
C SER A 153 -7.51 7.73 13.98
N PRO A 154 -6.35 7.05 13.88
CA PRO A 154 -5.49 7.22 12.72
C PRO A 154 -6.14 6.71 11.42
N ALA A 155 -7.00 5.67 11.45
CA ALA A 155 -7.74 5.23 10.26
C ALA A 155 -8.68 6.32 9.74
N GLU A 156 -9.41 6.99 10.62
CA GLU A 156 -10.27 8.12 10.27
C GLU A 156 -9.46 9.28 9.67
N ARG A 157 -8.33 9.65 10.28
CA ARG A 157 -7.45 10.69 9.73
C ARG A 157 -6.91 10.32 8.36
N SER A 158 -6.45 9.07 8.16
CA SER A 158 -6.00 8.59 6.85
C SER A 158 -7.09 8.73 5.80
N ASN A 159 -8.32 8.29 6.11
CA ASN A 159 -9.46 8.44 5.21
C ASN A 159 -9.79 9.92 4.94
N SER A 160 -9.75 10.78 5.95
CA SER A 160 -10.00 12.22 5.77
C SER A 160 -9.01 12.87 4.80
N TYR A 161 -7.70 12.53 4.89
CA TYR A 161 -6.69 13.00 3.95
C TYR A 161 -6.93 12.44 2.54
N ALA A 162 -7.26 11.15 2.42
CA ALA A 162 -7.59 10.55 1.13
C ALA A 162 -8.80 11.22 0.47
N GLN A 163 -9.88 11.43 1.21
CA GLN A 163 -11.09 12.11 0.71
C GLN A 163 -10.81 13.56 0.30
N ARG A 164 -9.99 14.27 1.06
CA ARG A 164 -9.56 15.63 0.71
C ARG A 164 -8.76 15.65 -0.58
N LEU A 165 -7.80 14.73 -0.73
CA LEU A 165 -6.99 14.59 -1.92
C LEU A 165 -7.83 14.26 -3.15
N LEU A 166 -8.81 13.35 -3.03
CA LEU A 166 -9.72 12.99 -4.12
C LEU A 166 -10.71 14.11 -4.50
N ARG A 167 -11.05 15.01 -3.57
CA ARG A 167 -11.84 16.22 -3.90
C ARG A 167 -11.00 17.22 -4.69
N LEU A 168 -9.71 17.35 -4.41
CA LEU A 168 -8.79 18.23 -5.13
C LEU A 168 -8.41 17.68 -6.49
N ASP A 169 -8.22 16.36 -6.56
CA ASP A 169 -7.76 15.67 -7.74
C ASP A 169 -8.36 14.25 -7.82
N PRO A 170 -9.49 14.06 -8.49
CA PRO A 170 -10.07 12.73 -8.70
C PRO A 170 -9.17 11.76 -9.48
N GLY A 171 -8.14 12.25 -10.18
CA GLY A 171 -7.13 11.45 -10.87
C GLY A 171 -5.98 10.98 -9.96
N TYR A 172 -5.98 11.32 -8.68
CA TYR A 172 -4.97 10.84 -7.74
C TYR A 172 -5.30 9.40 -7.29
N TYR A 173 -5.10 8.45 -8.20
CA TYR A 173 -5.62 7.08 -8.08
C TYR A 173 -5.13 6.33 -6.85
N ASP A 174 -3.93 6.58 -6.35
CA ASP A 174 -3.40 5.93 -5.14
C ASP A 174 -4.23 6.24 -3.89
N ALA A 175 -4.89 7.41 -3.82
CA ALA A 175 -5.74 7.78 -2.69
C ALA A 175 -7.03 6.95 -2.57
N TYR A 176 -7.46 6.31 -3.66
CA TYR A 176 -8.60 5.39 -3.64
C TYR A 176 -8.31 4.13 -2.81
N LEU A 177 -7.05 3.80 -2.51
CA LEU A 177 -6.71 2.66 -1.65
C LEU A 177 -7.35 2.82 -0.27
N THR A 178 -7.06 3.92 0.41
CA THR A 178 -7.59 4.21 1.75
C THR A 178 -9.10 4.37 1.73
N ALA A 179 -9.64 5.11 0.75
CA ALA A 179 -11.08 5.28 0.60
C ALA A 179 -11.80 3.94 0.33
N GLY A 180 -11.20 3.07 -0.48
CA GLY A 180 -11.75 1.74 -0.80
C GLY A 180 -11.70 0.80 0.39
N LEU A 181 -10.56 0.73 1.06
CA LEU A 181 -10.39 -0.12 2.25
C LEU A 181 -11.35 0.29 3.38
N SER A 182 -11.50 1.60 3.65
CA SER A 182 -12.42 2.11 4.66
C SER A 182 -13.87 1.73 4.38
N GLU A 183 -14.34 1.92 3.14
CA GLU A 183 -15.70 1.54 2.74
C GLU A 183 -15.93 0.02 2.84
N TYR A 184 -14.95 -0.79 2.41
CA TYR A 184 -15.05 -2.25 2.47
C TYR A 184 -15.06 -2.76 3.91
N LEU A 185 -14.14 -2.29 4.76
CA LEU A 185 -14.05 -2.74 6.15
C LEU A 185 -15.30 -2.35 6.95
N VAL A 186 -15.72 -1.08 6.88
CA VAL A 186 -16.94 -0.63 7.57
C VAL A 186 -18.16 -1.37 7.02
N GLY A 187 -18.25 -1.58 5.70
CA GLY A 187 -19.33 -2.35 5.06
C GLY A 187 -19.35 -3.83 5.46
N SER A 188 -18.22 -4.38 5.90
CA SER A 188 -18.09 -5.76 6.36
C SER A 188 -18.48 -5.96 7.82
N LEU A 189 -18.61 -4.87 8.60
CA LEU A 189 -19.02 -4.95 10.01
C LEU A 189 -20.52 -5.30 10.13
N PRO A 190 -20.92 -6.07 11.15
CA PRO A 190 -22.32 -6.22 11.52
C PRO A 190 -23.00 -4.85 11.73
N PHE A 191 -24.28 -4.73 11.35
CA PHE A 191 -24.98 -3.44 11.33
C PHE A 191 -24.98 -2.73 12.71
N PHE A 192 -25.08 -3.49 13.79
CA PHE A 192 -25.08 -2.97 15.16
C PHE A 192 -23.71 -2.44 15.60
N ILE A 193 -22.58 -2.97 15.04
CA ILE A 193 -21.25 -2.44 15.29
C ILE A 193 -21.03 -1.19 14.44
N ARG A 194 -21.53 -1.20 13.20
CA ARG A 194 -21.41 -0.09 12.27
C ARG A 194 -21.99 1.21 12.83
N TRP A 195 -22.99 1.13 13.66
CA TRP A 195 -23.56 2.30 14.36
C TRP A 195 -22.55 3.02 15.26
N PHE A 196 -21.59 2.31 15.84
CA PHE A 196 -20.57 2.87 16.73
C PHE A 196 -19.29 3.31 16.00
N VAL A 197 -19.11 2.89 14.76
CA VAL A 197 -17.96 3.25 13.94
C VAL A 197 -18.38 4.34 12.96
N HIS A 198 -18.08 5.59 13.28
CA HIS A 198 -18.33 6.72 12.42
C HIS A 198 -17.01 7.19 11.80
N PHE A 199 -16.92 7.09 10.48
CA PHE A 199 -15.88 7.74 9.71
C PHE A 199 -16.54 8.78 8.82
N ASP A 200 -16.02 9.99 8.78
CA ASP A 200 -16.50 11.03 7.87
C ASP A 200 -16.48 10.54 6.43
N ASN A 201 -17.61 10.66 5.74
CA ASN A 201 -17.79 10.26 4.34
C ASN A 201 -17.62 8.75 4.04
N VAL A 202 -17.68 7.86 5.03
CA VAL A 202 -17.70 6.39 4.85
C VAL A 202 -19.09 5.87 5.20
N ASN A 203 -19.78 5.32 4.22
CA ASN A 203 -21.12 4.77 4.39
C ASN A 203 -21.10 3.24 4.63
N GLY A 204 -19.94 2.62 4.58
CA GLY A 204 -19.79 1.18 4.69
C GLY A 204 -20.42 0.44 3.51
N ASN A 205 -20.15 0.90 2.30
CA ASN A 205 -20.60 0.27 1.07
C ASN A 205 -19.49 -0.62 0.48
N LYS A 206 -19.64 -1.92 0.64
CA LYS A 206 -18.66 -2.92 0.18
C LYS A 206 -18.38 -2.82 -1.32
N GLU A 207 -19.43 -2.69 -2.12
CA GLU A 207 -19.32 -2.61 -3.59
C GLU A 207 -18.56 -1.36 -4.02
N LYS A 208 -18.80 -0.22 -3.35
CA LYS A 208 -18.01 1.00 -3.57
C LYS A 208 -16.56 0.80 -3.15
N GLY A 209 -16.34 0.12 -2.01
CA GLY A 209 -15.01 -0.25 -1.53
C GLY A 209 -14.24 -1.05 -2.57
N VAL A 210 -14.83 -2.11 -3.11
CA VAL A 210 -14.23 -2.96 -4.15
C VAL A 210 -13.94 -2.15 -5.42
N ARG A 211 -14.88 -1.34 -5.92
CA ARG A 211 -14.64 -0.49 -7.11
C ARG A 211 -13.47 0.48 -6.90
N ASN A 212 -13.32 1.05 -5.72
CA ASN A 212 -12.18 1.92 -5.40
C ASN A 212 -10.86 1.14 -5.43
N LEU A 213 -10.82 -0.07 -4.86
CA LEU A 213 -9.65 -0.94 -4.91
C LEU A 213 -9.31 -1.37 -6.35
N GLU A 214 -10.33 -1.67 -7.19
CA GLU A 214 -10.15 -1.94 -8.62
C GLU A 214 -9.54 -0.74 -9.34
N THR A 215 -9.95 0.48 -9.00
CA THR A 215 -9.38 1.71 -9.55
C THR A 215 -7.89 1.80 -9.24
N VAL A 216 -7.48 1.57 -7.99
CA VAL A 216 -6.05 1.54 -7.63
C VAL A 216 -5.30 0.42 -8.34
N ALA A 217 -5.86 -0.79 -8.36
CA ALA A 217 -5.23 -1.96 -8.98
C ALA A 217 -5.02 -1.78 -10.50
N ARG A 218 -5.82 -0.94 -11.15
CA ARG A 218 -5.72 -0.63 -12.58
C ARG A 218 -4.84 0.60 -12.84
N ASP A 219 -5.11 1.70 -12.15
CA ASP A 219 -4.64 3.04 -12.49
C ASP A 219 -3.69 3.66 -11.45
N GLY A 220 -3.54 3.06 -10.27
CA GLY A 220 -2.61 3.50 -9.23
C GLY A 220 -1.17 3.52 -9.73
N HIS A 221 -0.37 4.42 -9.19
CA HIS A 221 1.07 4.50 -9.48
C HIS A 221 1.86 3.67 -8.47
N TYR A 222 2.03 4.18 -7.26
CA TYR A 222 2.82 3.51 -6.22
C TYR A 222 2.08 2.36 -5.53
N LEU A 223 0.77 2.50 -5.36
CA LEU A 223 -0.06 1.56 -4.60
C LEU A 223 -0.83 0.56 -5.46
N LYS A 224 -0.62 0.56 -6.78
CA LYS A 224 -1.22 -0.40 -7.70
C LYS A 224 -1.02 -1.87 -7.27
N PRO A 225 0.19 -2.32 -6.90
CA PRO A 225 0.39 -3.69 -6.42
C PRO A 225 -0.37 -3.94 -5.12
N PHE A 226 -0.42 -2.97 -4.22
CA PHE A 226 -1.14 -3.10 -2.95
C PHE A 226 -2.66 -3.16 -3.17
N GLY A 227 -3.19 -2.41 -4.15
CA GLY A 227 -4.57 -2.56 -4.61
C GLY A 227 -4.88 -3.99 -5.09
N LYS A 228 -3.99 -4.60 -5.89
CA LYS A 228 -4.10 -6.01 -6.32
C LYS A 228 -4.06 -6.98 -5.13
N ILE A 229 -3.20 -6.75 -4.14
CA ILE A 229 -3.09 -7.56 -2.91
C ILE A 229 -4.42 -7.50 -2.14
N LEU A 230 -4.95 -6.31 -1.89
CA LEU A 230 -6.21 -6.15 -1.15
C LEU A 230 -7.39 -6.76 -1.87
N LEU A 231 -7.48 -6.62 -3.20
CA LEU A 231 -8.50 -7.32 -4.00
C LEU A 231 -8.37 -8.84 -3.89
N GLY A 232 -7.14 -9.35 -3.94
CA GLY A 232 -6.89 -10.79 -3.74
C GLY A 232 -7.38 -11.27 -2.37
N ILE A 233 -7.19 -10.48 -1.31
CA ILE A 233 -7.70 -10.79 0.04
C ILE A 233 -9.24 -10.75 0.05
N VAL A 234 -9.84 -9.73 -0.57
CA VAL A 234 -11.31 -9.63 -0.71
C VAL A 234 -11.86 -10.86 -1.44
N ASP A 235 -11.27 -11.24 -2.57
CA ASP A 235 -11.71 -12.39 -3.35
C ASP A 235 -11.56 -13.71 -2.56
N LEU A 236 -10.48 -13.87 -1.78
CA LEU A 236 -10.31 -15.04 -0.91
C LEU A 236 -11.39 -15.08 0.19
N ARG A 237 -11.72 -13.94 0.80
CA ARG A 237 -12.81 -13.84 1.81
C ARG A 237 -14.16 -14.15 1.22
N GLU A 238 -14.41 -13.76 -0.02
CA GLU A 238 -15.65 -14.02 -0.77
C GLU A 238 -15.64 -15.37 -1.52
N LYS A 239 -14.59 -16.19 -1.35
CA LYS A 239 -14.41 -17.50 -1.98
C LYS A 239 -14.34 -17.46 -3.51
N LYS A 240 -13.96 -16.32 -4.07
CA LYS A 240 -13.69 -16.12 -5.50
C LYS A 240 -12.25 -16.56 -5.82
N TYR A 241 -11.98 -17.84 -5.65
CA TYR A 241 -10.61 -18.39 -5.69
C TYR A 241 -9.90 -18.22 -7.02
N ARG A 242 -10.64 -18.27 -8.15
CA ARG A 242 -10.05 -18.10 -9.49
C ARG A 242 -9.63 -16.65 -9.75
N GLU A 243 -10.38 -15.69 -9.27
CA GLU A 243 -10.07 -14.26 -9.32
C GLU A 243 -8.83 -13.95 -8.49
N ALA A 244 -8.80 -14.41 -7.24
CA ALA A 244 -7.63 -14.31 -6.38
C ALA A 244 -6.38 -14.96 -7.02
N GLN A 245 -6.52 -16.13 -7.68
CA GLN A 245 -5.42 -16.79 -8.39
C GLN A 245 -4.82 -15.92 -9.49
N LYS A 246 -5.67 -15.28 -10.31
CA LYS A 246 -5.20 -14.39 -11.39
C LYS A 246 -4.39 -13.20 -10.83
N LEU A 247 -4.88 -12.58 -9.75
CA LEU A 247 -4.19 -11.47 -9.10
C LEU A 247 -2.84 -11.91 -8.53
N LEU A 248 -2.80 -13.04 -7.80
CA LEU A 248 -1.56 -13.59 -7.24
C LEU A 248 -0.57 -14.05 -8.32
N ALA A 249 -1.04 -14.62 -9.42
CA ALA A 249 -0.18 -14.99 -10.55
C ALA A 249 0.47 -13.74 -11.17
N GLY A 250 -0.30 -12.66 -11.39
CA GLY A 250 0.23 -11.39 -11.86
C GLY A 250 1.24 -10.77 -10.90
N LEU A 251 0.94 -10.77 -9.58
CA LEU A 251 1.87 -10.26 -8.57
C LEU A 251 3.16 -11.10 -8.50
N THR A 252 3.07 -12.43 -8.63
CA THR A 252 4.25 -13.33 -8.67
C THR A 252 5.11 -13.06 -9.91
N HIS A 253 4.49 -12.72 -11.04
CA HIS A 253 5.20 -12.35 -12.27
C HIS A 253 5.89 -11.00 -12.12
N ASP A 254 5.18 -9.99 -11.61
CA ASP A 254 5.66 -8.61 -11.48
C ASP A 254 6.73 -8.48 -10.38
N TYR A 255 6.68 -9.34 -9.34
CA TYR A 255 7.56 -9.34 -8.15
C TYR A 255 8.10 -10.73 -7.85
N PRO A 256 8.99 -11.27 -8.72
CA PRO A 256 9.43 -12.67 -8.65
C PRO A 256 10.29 -13.00 -7.43
N GLU A 257 10.86 -12.02 -6.76
CA GLU A 257 11.67 -12.24 -5.55
C GLU A 257 10.83 -12.28 -4.27
N ASN A 258 9.57 -11.88 -4.33
CA ASN A 258 8.69 -11.97 -3.17
C ASN A 258 8.31 -13.43 -2.86
N PRO A 259 8.80 -14.00 -1.74
CA PRO A 259 8.55 -15.41 -1.41
C PRO A 259 7.08 -15.66 -1.03
N LEU A 260 6.40 -14.61 -0.52
CA LEU A 260 5.02 -14.72 -0.05
C LEU A 260 4.06 -14.94 -1.22
N PHE A 261 4.20 -14.19 -2.32
CA PHE A 261 3.32 -14.34 -3.48
C PHE A 261 3.38 -15.74 -4.07
N ARG A 262 4.60 -16.32 -4.20
CA ARG A 262 4.77 -17.71 -4.66
C ARG A 262 4.15 -18.72 -3.71
N LYS A 263 4.36 -18.53 -2.39
CA LYS A 263 3.79 -19.40 -1.36
C LYS A 263 2.26 -19.40 -1.41
N GLU A 264 1.65 -18.22 -1.45
CA GLU A 264 0.20 -18.07 -1.44
C GLU A 264 -0.44 -18.55 -2.76
N LEU A 265 0.20 -18.30 -3.90
CA LEU A 265 -0.23 -18.85 -5.18
C LEU A 265 -0.18 -20.39 -5.18
N GLY A 266 0.88 -20.99 -4.61
CA GLY A 266 1.00 -22.44 -4.47
C GLY A 266 -0.13 -23.05 -3.63
N LYS A 267 -0.45 -22.45 -2.47
CA LYS A 267 -1.56 -22.88 -1.62
C LYS A 267 -2.91 -22.82 -2.37
N LEU A 268 -3.12 -21.75 -3.12
CA LEU A 268 -4.37 -21.54 -3.86
C LEU A 268 -4.50 -22.52 -5.04
N ASN A 269 -3.39 -22.80 -5.73
CA ASN A 269 -3.38 -23.80 -6.83
C ASN A 269 -3.69 -25.21 -6.30
N ALA A 270 -3.12 -25.62 -5.16
CA ALA A 270 -3.42 -26.88 -4.51
C ALA A 270 -4.93 -26.97 -4.18
N LYS A 271 -5.47 -25.93 -3.54
CA LYS A 271 -6.91 -25.87 -3.20
C LYS A 271 -7.83 -25.98 -4.43
N LEU A 272 -7.46 -25.36 -5.55
CA LEU A 272 -8.25 -25.41 -6.78
C LEU A 272 -8.10 -26.77 -7.50
N GLY A 273 -6.93 -27.41 -7.40
CA GLY A 273 -6.69 -28.77 -7.92
C GLY A 273 -7.51 -29.83 -7.17
N ASP A 274 -7.55 -29.75 -5.83
CA ASP A 274 -8.34 -30.66 -4.98
C ASP A 274 -9.86 -30.50 -5.18
N SER A 275 -10.31 -29.31 -5.60
CA SER A 275 -11.75 -29.04 -5.83
C SER A 275 -12.23 -29.47 -7.23
N GLY A 276 -11.33 -29.96 -8.09
CA GLY A 276 -11.61 -30.38 -9.47
C GLY A 276 -11.67 -31.92 -9.65
N ASN A 277 -11.42 -32.70 -8.59
CA ASN A 277 -11.59 -34.14 -8.52
C ASN A 277 -12.82 -34.48 -7.67
#